data_6119c06248d13ee6e6660b49ca0da96a
#
_entry.id   6119c06248d13ee6e6660b49ca0da96a
#
_cell.length_a   1.000
_cell.length_b   1.000
_cell.length_c   1.000
_cell.angle_alpha   90.00
_cell.angle_beta   90.00
_cell.angle_gamma   90.00
#
_symmetry.space_group_name_H-M   'P 1'
#
loop_
_entity.id
_entity.type
_entity.pdbx_description
1 polymer ?
#
loop_
_entity_poly.entity_id
_entity_poly.type
_entity_poly.pdbx_seq_one_letter_code
_entity_poly.pdbx_strand_id
1 'polypeptide(L)' 'MGYRVINVSQEFRAQYEPRESLEGPFFYDGNRVLYYCTQEGRYLNPMTDMFLSYDEYMEFAG' A
#
# COMPACT_ATOMS: atom_id res chain seq x y z
N MET A 1 9.65 19.43 -14.25
CA MET A 1 8.60 18.48 -13.92
C MET A 1 8.65 18.13 -12.46
N GLY A 2 7.55 18.24 -11.81
CA GLY A 2 7.54 18.03 -10.39
C GLY A 2 6.95 16.71 -9.93
N TYR A 3 6.56 15.85 -10.82
CA TYR A 3 5.92 14.63 -10.39
C TYR A 3 6.91 13.47 -10.34
N ARG A 4 6.57 12.53 -9.47
CA ARG A 4 7.38 11.35 -9.25
C ARG A 4 6.77 10.17 -10.01
N VAL A 5 7.63 9.42 -10.66
CA VAL A 5 7.19 8.21 -11.35
C VAL A 5 7.38 7.02 -10.43
N ILE A 6 6.27 6.33 -10.12
CA ILE A 6 6.32 5.14 -9.28
C ILE A 6 6.56 3.94 -10.18
N ASN A 7 7.55 3.14 -9.81
CA ASN A 7 7.93 1.95 -10.59
C ASN A 7 7.02 0.78 -10.25
N VAL A 8 5.77 0.88 -10.70
CA VAL A 8 4.75 -0.15 -10.48
C VAL A 8 4.05 -0.40 -11.80
N SER A 9 3.92 -1.67 -12.18
CA SER A 9 3.26 -2.03 -13.43
C SER A 9 1.76 -1.77 -13.36
N GLN A 10 1.15 -1.52 -14.52
CA GLN A 10 -0.29 -1.32 -14.59
C GLN A 10 -1.06 -2.60 -14.22
N GLU A 11 -0.50 -3.74 -14.58
CA GLU A 11 -1.11 -5.02 -14.24
C GLU A 11 -1.18 -5.21 -12.74
N PHE A 12 -0.12 -4.82 -12.04
CA PHE A 12 -0.10 -4.90 -10.58
C PHE A 12 -1.16 -3.98 -9.98
N ARG A 13 -1.25 -2.75 -10.49
CA ARG A 13 -2.25 -1.79 -9.99
C ARG A 13 -3.67 -2.27 -10.22
N ALA A 14 -3.90 -2.94 -11.34
CA ALA A 14 -5.23 -3.41 -11.71
C ALA A 14 -5.73 -4.52 -10.79
N GLN A 15 -4.84 -5.18 -10.07
CA GLN A 15 -5.22 -6.25 -9.15
C GLN A 15 -5.81 -5.73 -7.85
N TYR A 16 -5.64 -4.45 -7.56
CA TYR A 16 -6.04 -3.89 -6.27
C TYR A 16 -7.02 -2.76 -6.46
N GLU A 17 -8.15 -2.87 -5.80
CA GLU A 17 -9.23 -1.90 -5.88
C GLU A 17 -9.48 -1.28 -4.51
N PRO A 18 -10.07 -0.08 -4.46
CA PRO A 18 -10.47 0.52 -3.19
C PRO A 18 -11.41 -0.39 -2.41
N ARG A 19 -11.25 -0.42 -1.09
CA ARG A 19 -12.11 -1.18 -0.20
C ARG A 19 -12.88 -0.23 0.71
N GLU A 20 -14.12 -0.61 1.03
CA GLU A 20 -15.02 0.26 1.80
C GLU A 20 -14.45 0.71 3.14
N SER A 21 -13.84 -0.20 3.86
CA SER A 21 -13.37 0.08 5.21
C SER A 21 -11.90 0.49 5.27
N LEU A 22 -11.27 0.64 4.11
CA LEU A 22 -9.83 0.93 4.06
C LEU A 22 -9.57 2.09 3.11
N GLU A 23 -8.51 2.83 3.40
CA GLU A 23 -8.02 3.84 2.49
C GLU A 23 -6.96 3.24 1.57
N GLY A 24 -6.88 3.75 0.37
CA GLY A 24 -5.96 3.25 -0.63
C GLY A 24 -6.69 2.59 -1.78
N PRO A 25 -5.97 1.78 -2.55
CA PRO A 25 -4.62 1.27 -2.28
C PRO A 25 -3.52 2.32 -2.49
N PHE A 26 -2.47 2.21 -1.70
CA PHE A 26 -1.28 3.05 -1.84
C PHE A 26 -0.16 2.22 -2.43
N PHE A 27 0.38 2.66 -3.56
CA PHE A 27 1.41 1.91 -4.28
C PHE A 27 2.80 2.48 -4.00
N TYR A 28 3.76 1.58 -3.90
CA TYR A 28 5.16 1.91 -3.65
C TYR A 28 6.03 1.29 -4.73
N ASP A 29 7.22 1.81 -4.92
CA ASP A 29 8.16 1.27 -5.90
C ASP A 29 8.42 -0.21 -5.67
N GLY A 30 8.64 -0.96 -6.75
CA GLY A 30 8.93 -2.37 -6.66
C GLY A 30 7.69 -3.25 -6.51
N ASN A 31 6.56 -2.82 -7.05
CA ASN A 31 5.32 -3.57 -7.00
C ASN A 31 4.90 -3.91 -5.56
N ARG A 32 4.87 -2.88 -4.73
CA ARG A 32 4.40 -3.00 -3.34
C ARG A 32 3.14 -2.18 -3.17
N VAL A 33 2.21 -2.69 -2.36
CA VAL A 33 0.93 -2.02 -2.12
C VAL A 33 0.53 -2.19 -0.67
N LEU A 34 -0.07 -1.13 -0.11
CA LEU A 34 -0.64 -1.17 1.23
C LEU A 34 -1.97 -0.47 1.24
N TYR A 35 -2.85 -0.91 2.13
CA TYR A 35 -4.05 -0.17 2.50
C TYR A 35 -3.86 0.40 3.89
N TYR A 36 -4.62 1.44 4.21
CA TYR A 36 -4.61 1.99 5.57
C TYR A 36 -5.95 1.75 6.23
N CYS A 37 -5.94 1.12 7.40
CA CYS A 37 -7.14 0.88 8.18
C CYS A 37 -7.30 1.98 9.21
N THR A 38 -8.32 2.84 9.03
CA THR A 38 -8.54 3.95 9.96
C THR A 38 -9.03 3.47 11.31
N GLN A 39 -9.71 2.34 11.36
CA GLN A 39 -10.22 1.79 12.61
C GLN A 39 -9.10 1.24 13.49
N GLU A 40 -8.12 0.61 12.86
CA GLU A 40 -6.99 0.03 13.58
C GLU A 40 -5.83 1.02 13.71
N GLY A 41 -5.81 2.04 12.86
CA GLY A 41 -4.68 2.96 12.81
C GLY A 41 -3.41 2.32 12.31
N ARG A 42 -3.53 1.33 11.43
CA ARG A 42 -2.39 0.57 10.91
C ARG A 42 -2.55 0.33 9.43
N TYR A 43 -1.42 0.07 8.79
CA TYR A 43 -1.42 -0.32 7.39
C TYR A 43 -1.64 -1.82 7.25
N LEU A 44 -2.39 -2.19 6.23
CA LEU A 44 -2.65 -3.59 5.90
C LEU A 44 -1.92 -3.96 4.63
N ASN A 45 -1.16 -5.04 4.69
CA ASN A 45 -0.50 -5.58 3.51
C ASN A 45 -1.43 -6.63 2.89
N PRO A 46 -2.04 -6.34 1.73
CA PRO A 46 -3.00 -7.28 1.12
C PRO A 46 -2.34 -8.55 0.59
N MET A 47 -1.03 -8.51 0.35
CA MET A 47 -0.33 -9.70 -0.15
C MET A 47 -0.16 -10.76 0.92
N THR A 48 -0.03 -10.35 2.17
CA THR A 48 0.09 -11.27 3.30
C THR A 48 -1.16 -11.27 4.18
N ASP A 49 -2.06 -10.31 3.94
CA ASP A 49 -3.28 -10.11 4.72
C ASP A 49 -2.98 -9.87 6.20
N MET A 50 -1.89 -9.17 6.48
CA MET A 50 -1.45 -8.87 7.84
C MET A 50 -1.25 -7.37 8.01
N PHE A 51 -1.56 -6.88 9.22
CA PHE A 51 -1.27 -5.50 9.56
C PHE A 51 0.22 -5.33 9.84
N LEU A 52 0.72 -4.13 9.53
CA LEU A 52 2.11 -3.78 9.79
C LEU A 52 2.20 -2.93 11.04
N SER A 53 3.25 -3.18 11.83
CA SER A 53 3.61 -2.26 12.91
C SER A 53 4.24 -1.00 12.30
N TYR A 54 4.44 0.02 13.12
CA TYR A 54 5.08 1.25 12.65
C TYR A 54 6.46 0.97 12.06
N ASP A 55 7.24 0.15 12.75
CA ASP A 55 8.59 -0.20 12.28
C ASP A 55 8.54 -0.98 10.98
N GLU A 56 7.63 -1.91 10.87
CA GLU A 56 7.46 -2.69 9.65
C GLU A 56 7.03 -1.79 8.48
N TYR A 57 6.15 -0.84 8.75
CA TYR A 57 5.73 0.09 7.73
C TYR A 57 6.90 0.95 7.24
N MET A 58 7.73 1.43 8.15
CA MET A 58 8.88 2.25 7.79
C MET A 58 9.86 1.49 6.91
N GLU A 59 10.08 0.22 7.20
CA GLU A 59 10.92 -0.61 6.37
C GLU A 59 10.30 -0.87 5.00
N PHE A 60 8.99 -1.10 4.99
CA PHE A 60 8.27 -1.39 3.76
C PHE A 60 8.27 -0.19 2.82
N ALA A 61 7.99 0.99 3.36
CA ALA A 61 7.85 2.21 2.58
C ALA A 61 9.18 2.90 2.30
N GLY A 62 10.16 2.62 3.12
CA GLY A 62 11.50 3.19 2.98
C GLY A 62 12.29 2.46 1.97
#